data_79fc5cac8b5abc6e6329f77f19b9a976
#
_entry.id   79fc5cac8b5abc6e6329f77f19b9a976
#
_cell.length_a   1.000
_cell.length_b   1.000
_cell.length_c   1.000
_cell.angle_alpha   90.00
_cell.angle_beta   90.00
_cell.angle_gamma   90.00
#
_symmetry.space_group_name_H-M   'P 1'
#
loop_
_entity.id
_entity.type
_entity.pdbx_description
1 polymer ?
#
loop_
_entity_poly.entity_id
_entity_poly.type
_entity_poly.pdbx_seq_one_letter_code
_entity_poly.pdbx_strand_id
1 'polypeptide(L)'
;PPGGQYAPPPPGQYAPPPPPAGAAPQQQGGKISLTKNAPSVSLTKHGATGGHMRVNLNWTAREGVAKGRLGKRRRGVDLDLDLCCLWELQDGRKGIIHAIGDMGALERAPFIKLDKDDRTGAIESGENLHINLDHTKDFKRILVFAEIYDGADDFRGLDAIATLFPVGAPPIDMRMDDCVDASRDAVLALIENVNGELVVRREGRFILPPPGRPRWGKMAVDQAYAWNLEWVASRGKD
;
A
#
# COMPACT_ATOMS: atom_id res chain seq x y z
N PRO A 1 -26.85 -17.82 24.48
CA PRO A 1 -26.41 -16.42 24.50
C PRO A 1 -26.52 -15.81 23.10
N PRO A 2 -27.18 -14.64 22.94
CA PRO A 2 -27.47 -14.04 21.65
C PRO A 2 -26.22 -13.42 21.06
N GLY A 3 -26.00 -13.66 19.77
CA GLY A 3 -24.93 -13.06 18.99
C GLY A 3 -25.12 -11.54 18.89
N GLY A 4 -24.14 -10.80 19.40
CA GLY A 4 -24.07 -9.36 19.23
C GLY A 4 -23.87 -9.02 17.76
N GLN A 5 -24.88 -8.45 17.13
CA GLN A 5 -24.76 -7.81 15.83
C GLN A 5 -23.93 -6.53 16.02
N TYR A 6 -22.72 -6.52 15.48
CA TYR A 6 -21.94 -5.31 15.31
C TYR A 6 -22.61 -4.46 14.23
N ALA A 7 -23.28 -3.38 14.64
CA ALA A 7 -23.76 -2.39 13.69
C ALA A 7 -22.56 -1.69 13.03
N PRO A 8 -22.54 -1.52 11.71
CA PRO A 8 -21.51 -0.71 11.05
C PRO A 8 -21.62 0.73 11.53
N PRO A 9 -20.50 1.45 11.69
CA PRO A 9 -20.53 2.87 12.02
C PRO A 9 -21.29 3.65 10.94
N PRO A 10 -21.99 4.72 11.28
CA PRO A 10 -22.82 5.47 10.34
C PRO A 10 -21.97 6.02 9.17
N PRO A 11 -22.50 5.98 7.95
CA PRO A 11 -21.83 6.54 6.78
C PRO A 11 -21.72 8.06 6.94
N GLY A 12 -20.51 8.60 6.90
CA GLY A 12 -20.28 10.04 6.88
C GLY A 12 -19.15 10.59 7.76
N GLN A 13 -18.45 9.78 8.56
CA GLN A 13 -17.46 10.31 9.51
C GLN A 13 -15.99 10.13 9.13
N TYR A 14 -15.67 9.59 7.95
CA TYR A 14 -14.27 9.45 7.50
C TYR A 14 -14.06 10.10 6.13
N ALA A 15 -14.32 11.40 6.05
CA ALA A 15 -13.55 12.20 5.09
C ALA A 15 -12.13 12.29 5.66
N PRO A 16 -11.06 11.90 4.92
CA PRO A 16 -9.72 12.16 5.37
C PRO A 16 -9.59 13.67 5.65
N PRO A 17 -8.94 14.08 6.75
CA PRO A 17 -8.77 15.50 7.03
C PRO A 17 -8.09 16.14 5.81
N PRO A 18 -8.48 17.37 5.44
CA PRO A 18 -7.79 18.11 4.38
C PRO A 18 -6.31 18.15 4.75
N PRO A 19 -5.40 17.95 3.78
CA PRO A 19 -3.99 17.96 4.06
C PRO A 19 -3.65 19.29 4.72
N PRO A 20 -2.90 19.29 5.86
CA PRO A 20 -2.36 20.53 6.38
C PRO A 20 -1.61 21.23 5.24
N ALA A 21 -1.68 22.55 5.17
CA ALA A 21 -0.86 23.35 4.29
C ALA A 21 0.61 23.09 4.66
N GLY A 22 1.16 22.01 4.12
CA GLY A 22 2.47 21.49 4.45
C GLY A 22 3.54 22.15 3.59
N ALA A 23 4.77 22.17 4.09
CA ALA A 23 5.95 22.54 3.33
C ALA A 23 6.02 21.74 2.03
N ALA A 24 6.56 22.33 0.97
CA ALA A 24 6.82 21.61 -0.27
C ALA A 24 7.78 20.45 -0.04
N PRO A 25 7.61 19.30 -0.71
CA PRO A 25 8.52 18.17 -0.61
C PRO A 25 9.97 18.60 -0.94
N GLN A 26 10.92 18.10 -0.16
CA GLN A 26 12.32 18.39 -0.41
C GLN A 26 12.84 17.52 -1.54
N GLN A 27 13.46 18.14 -2.53
CA GLN A 27 14.18 17.48 -3.61
C GLN A 27 15.65 17.34 -3.20
N GLN A 28 16.10 16.14 -2.90
CA GLN A 28 17.49 15.84 -2.61
C GLN A 28 18.07 14.88 -3.65
N GLY A 29 19.14 15.26 -4.34
CA GLY A 29 19.83 14.39 -5.27
C GLY A 29 18.97 13.85 -6.42
N GLY A 30 17.99 14.63 -6.91
CA GLY A 30 17.09 14.19 -7.98
C GLY A 30 15.92 13.31 -7.52
N LYS A 31 15.70 13.12 -6.22
CA LYS A 31 14.56 12.41 -5.63
C LYS A 31 13.64 13.38 -4.87
N ILE A 32 12.36 13.02 -4.79
CA ILE A 32 11.37 13.68 -3.94
C ILE A 32 11.13 12.78 -2.72
N SER A 33 11.33 13.30 -1.51
CA SER A 33 11.04 12.56 -0.28
C SER A 33 9.75 13.05 0.34
N LEU A 34 8.73 12.20 0.43
CA LEU A 34 7.50 12.49 1.16
C LEU A 34 7.68 12.16 2.64
N THR A 35 7.38 13.15 3.46
CA THR A 35 7.52 13.08 4.93
C THR A 35 6.19 13.44 5.60
N LYS A 36 6.12 13.32 6.93
CA LYS A 36 4.95 13.79 7.70
C LYS A 36 4.67 15.28 7.51
N ASN A 37 5.73 16.10 7.30
CA ASN A 37 5.61 17.56 7.14
C ASN A 37 5.39 17.99 5.70
N ALA A 38 5.76 17.16 4.72
CA ALA A 38 5.59 17.39 3.29
C ALA A 38 5.00 16.13 2.65
N PRO A 39 3.72 15.81 2.93
CA PRO A 39 3.17 14.48 2.66
C PRO A 39 2.73 14.25 1.21
N SER A 40 2.64 15.27 0.36
CA SER A 40 2.01 15.11 -0.95
C SER A 40 2.77 15.77 -2.10
N VAL A 41 2.61 15.21 -3.29
CA VAL A 41 3.18 15.70 -4.55
C VAL A 41 2.22 15.43 -5.72
N SER A 42 2.08 16.37 -6.64
CA SER A 42 1.38 16.18 -7.91
C SER A 42 2.33 15.52 -8.92
N LEU A 43 1.98 14.35 -9.43
CA LEU A 43 2.73 13.67 -10.49
C LEU A 43 2.82 14.53 -11.75
N THR A 44 1.70 15.11 -12.18
CA THR A 44 1.57 15.91 -13.38
C THR A 44 2.45 17.17 -13.34
N LYS A 45 2.48 17.88 -12.18
CA LYS A 45 3.32 19.07 -12.01
C LYS A 45 4.81 18.78 -12.05
N HIS A 46 5.21 17.53 -11.81
CA HIS A 46 6.59 17.08 -11.85
C HIS A 46 6.95 16.38 -13.17
N GLY A 47 6.04 16.36 -14.16
CA GLY A 47 6.31 15.87 -15.50
C GLY A 47 5.82 14.45 -15.80
N ALA A 48 5.21 13.76 -14.84
CA ALA A 48 4.62 12.45 -15.09
C ALA A 48 3.22 12.60 -15.71
N THR A 49 3.16 12.60 -17.02
CA THR A 49 1.93 12.79 -17.79
C THR A 49 1.41 11.55 -18.50
N GLY A 50 2.12 10.45 -18.43
CA GLY A 50 1.76 9.17 -19.06
C GLY A 50 2.81 8.08 -18.85
N GLY A 51 2.64 6.95 -19.54
CA GLY A 51 3.48 5.78 -19.42
C GLY A 51 3.22 4.98 -18.14
N HIS A 52 4.11 4.06 -17.82
CA HIS A 52 3.95 3.21 -16.64
C HIS A 52 4.73 3.76 -15.45
N MET A 53 4.05 3.92 -14.31
CA MET A 53 4.70 4.19 -13.04
C MET A 53 4.90 2.87 -12.29
N ARG A 54 6.11 2.58 -11.85
CA ARG A 54 6.41 1.44 -10.99
C ARG A 54 6.44 1.90 -9.53
N VAL A 55 5.73 1.19 -8.68
CA VAL A 55 5.84 1.29 -7.22
C VAL A 55 6.68 0.11 -6.76
N ASN A 56 7.77 0.38 -6.09
CA ASN A 56 8.66 -0.63 -5.53
C ASN A 56 8.62 -0.59 -4.01
N LEU A 57 8.51 -1.75 -3.37
CA LEU A 57 8.61 -1.91 -1.93
C LEU A 57 9.89 -2.67 -1.61
N ASN A 58 10.78 -2.03 -0.85
CA ASN A 58 11.97 -2.65 -0.27
C ASN A 58 11.90 -2.60 1.24
N TRP A 59 12.51 -3.59 1.89
CA TRP A 59 12.51 -3.66 3.35
C TRP A 59 13.76 -4.28 3.92
N THR A 60 14.03 -3.93 5.18
CA THR A 60 15.03 -4.57 6.03
C THR A 60 14.44 -4.79 7.41
N ALA A 61 14.91 -5.81 8.12
CA ALA A 61 14.53 -6.06 9.49
C ALA A 61 15.72 -5.77 10.40
N ARG A 62 15.48 -5.13 11.57
CA ARG A 62 16.48 -5.03 12.61
C ARG A 62 16.83 -6.41 13.13
N GLU A 63 18.08 -6.59 13.57
CA GLU A 63 18.55 -7.87 14.09
C GLU A 63 17.62 -8.40 15.20
N GLY A 64 17.15 -9.63 15.04
CA GLY A 64 16.27 -10.31 16.00
C GLY A 64 14.77 -10.10 15.82
N VAL A 65 14.33 -9.28 14.87
CA VAL A 65 12.89 -9.07 14.57
C VAL A 65 12.34 -10.18 13.67
N ALA A 66 13.09 -10.58 12.65
CA ALA A 66 12.65 -11.64 11.75
C ALA A 66 12.66 -13.02 12.45
N LYS A 67 11.58 -13.77 12.29
CA LYS A 67 11.39 -15.10 12.90
C LYS A 67 11.19 -16.16 11.83
N GLY A 68 11.93 -17.26 11.91
CA GLY A 68 11.69 -18.42 11.04
C GLY A 68 10.39 -19.14 11.38
N ARG A 69 9.83 -19.83 10.39
CA ARG A 69 8.56 -20.59 10.40
C ARG A 69 8.36 -21.53 11.60
N LEU A 70 9.38 -21.84 12.38
CA LEU A 70 9.35 -22.69 13.58
C LEU A 70 9.73 -21.94 14.86
N GLY A 71 9.65 -20.61 14.89
CA GLY A 71 9.95 -19.81 16.11
C GLY A 71 11.42 -19.85 16.54
N LYS A 72 12.32 -20.47 15.79
CA LYS A 72 13.75 -20.46 16.07
C LYS A 72 14.40 -19.27 15.36
N ARG A 73 15.10 -18.42 16.11
CA ARG A 73 15.95 -17.36 15.58
C ARG A 73 16.96 -17.97 14.61
N ARG A 74 16.75 -17.81 13.30
CA ARG A 74 17.74 -18.15 12.28
C ARG A 74 18.35 -16.83 11.75
N ARG A 75 19.65 -16.80 11.59
CA ARG A 75 20.30 -15.82 10.70
C ARG A 75 19.74 -16.04 9.29
N GLY A 76 19.19 -15.01 8.66
CA GLY A 76 18.66 -15.08 7.30
C GLY A 76 17.26 -15.69 7.23
N VAL A 77 16.31 -15.20 8.02
CA VAL A 77 14.89 -15.48 7.81
C VAL A 77 14.40 -14.53 6.74
N ASP A 78 13.86 -15.11 5.69
CA ASP A 78 13.23 -14.37 4.60
C ASP A 78 11.95 -13.73 5.14
N LEU A 79 12.03 -12.43 5.42
CA LEU A 79 10.87 -11.61 5.69
C LEU A 79 10.14 -11.40 4.38
N ASP A 80 8.88 -11.77 4.36
CA ASP A 80 8.02 -11.69 3.18
C ASP A 80 6.94 -10.63 3.39
N LEU A 81 7.03 -9.55 2.63
CA LEU A 81 6.04 -8.48 2.58
C LEU A 81 5.32 -8.50 1.23
N ASP A 82 4.02 -8.66 1.24
CA ASP A 82 3.17 -8.54 0.06
C ASP A 82 2.76 -7.09 -0.19
N LEU A 83 3.00 -6.61 -1.41
CA LEU A 83 2.49 -5.33 -1.89
C LEU A 83 1.04 -5.49 -2.37
N CYS A 84 0.14 -4.69 -1.81
CA CYS A 84 -1.28 -4.72 -2.09
C CYS A 84 -1.79 -3.37 -2.58
N CYS A 85 -2.92 -3.39 -3.29
CA CYS A 85 -3.52 -2.18 -3.81
C CYS A 85 -5.05 -2.25 -3.78
N LEU A 86 -5.71 -1.28 -3.13
CA LEU A 86 -7.12 -1.00 -3.37
C LEU A 86 -7.23 0.03 -4.49
N TRP A 87 -8.14 -0.18 -5.43
CA TRP A 87 -8.35 0.72 -6.56
C TRP A 87 -9.82 1.06 -6.75
N GLU A 88 -10.09 2.26 -7.21
CA GLU A 88 -11.41 2.75 -7.59
C GLU A 88 -11.29 3.60 -8.85
N LEU A 89 -12.10 3.28 -9.86
CA LEU A 89 -12.18 4.03 -11.11
C LEU A 89 -13.31 5.07 -11.06
N GLN A 90 -13.28 6.02 -11.99
CA GLN A 90 -14.28 7.09 -12.10
C GLN A 90 -15.69 6.54 -12.42
N ASP A 91 -15.78 5.39 -13.07
CA ASP A 91 -17.04 4.70 -13.37
C ASP A 91 -17.64 3.92 -12.18
N GLY A 92 -17.00 3.98 -11.01
CA GLY A 92 -17.43 3.33 -9.77
C GLY A 92 -16.97 1.89 -9.60
N ARG A 93 -16.32 1.28 -10.60
CA ARG A 93 -15.67 -0.03 -10.42
C ARG A 93 -14.54 0.10 -9.41
N LYS A 94 -14.42 -0.88 -8.53
CA LYS A 94 -13.40 -0.91 -7.49
C LYS A 94 -13.04 -2.34 -7.13
N GLY A 95 -11.88 -2.53 -6.52
CA GLY A 95 -11.40 -3.86 -6.14
C GLY A 95 -10.08 -3.81 -5.40
N ILE A 96 -9.50 -4.99 -5.23
CA ILE A 96 -8.20 -5.20 -4.59
C ILE A 96 -7.29 -6.01 -5.50
N ILE A 97 -6.02 -5.64 -5.52
CA ILE A 97 -4.92 -6.39 -6.13
C ILE A 97 -4.01 -6.90 -5.01
N HIS A 98 -3.67 -8.17 -5.03
CA HIS A 98 -2.75 -8.81 -4.08
C HIS A 98 -2.23 -10.15 -4.61
N ALA A 99 -1.09 -10.63 -4.10
CA ALA A 99 -0.35 -11.78 -4.63
C ALA A 99 -1.14 -13.10 -4.67
N ILE A 100 -2.06 -13.32 -3.73
CA ILE A 100 -2.84 -14.57 -3.62
C ILE A 100 -4.20 -14.48 -4.34
N GLY A 101 -4.50 -13.36 -5.00
CA GLY A 101 -5.79 -13.09 -5.65
C GLY A 101 -5.67 -12.54 -7.05
N ASP A 102 -6.39 -11.46 -7.31
CA ASP A 102 -6.30 -10.74 -8.58
C ASP A 102 -5.00 -9.93 -8.62
N MET A 103 -4.16 -10.21 -9.58
CA MET A 103 -2.90 -9.48 -9.80
C MET A 103 -3.08 -8.27 -10.74
N GLY A 104 -4.28 -8.03 -11.24
CA GLY A 104 -4.60 -6.90 -12.10
C GLY A 104 -4.16 -7.05 -13.55
N ALA A 105 -4.24 -5.95 -14.29
CA ALA A 105 -3.82 -5.84 -15.69
C ALA A 105 -3.47 -4.39 -16.02
N LEU A 106 -2.51 -4.16 -16.95
CA LEU A 106 -2.09 -2.82 -17.38
C LEU A 106 -2.88 -2.29 -18.59
N GLU A 107 -3.26 -3.19 -19.51
CA GLU A 107 -3.89 -2.82 -20.79
C GLU A 107 -5.42 -2.85 -20.76
N ARG A 108 -5.99 -3.21 -19.62
CA ARG A 108 -7.41 -3.21 -19.34
C ARG A 108 -7.63 -2.86 -17.87
N ALA A 109 -8.85 -2.47 -17.53
CA ALA A 109 -9.18 -2.18 -16.13
C ALA A 109 -8.73 -3.34 -15.20
N PRO A 110 -8.09 -3.01 -14.07
CA PRO A 110 -7.98 -1.69 -13.45
C PRO A 110 -6.79 -0.83 -13.91
N PHE A 111 -6.04 -1.20 -14.95
CA PHE A 111 -4.84 -0.51 -15.44
C PHE A 111 -3.71 -0.47 -14.40
N ILE A 112 -3.73 -1.41 -13.49
CA ILE A 112 -2.77 -1.63 -12.41
C ILE A 112 -2.44 -3.11 -12.39
N LYS A 113 -1.16 -3.46 -12.22
CA LYS A 113 -0.70 -4.85 -12.19
C LYS A 113 0.40 -5.04 -11.19
N LEU A 114 0.26 -6.06 -10.35
CA LEU A 114 1.29 -6.57 -9.47
C LEU A 114 2.21 -7.52 -10.26
N ASP A 115 3.52 -7.44 -10.08
CA ASP A 115 4.45 -8.43 -10.63
C ASP A 115 4.23 -9.79 -9.94
N LYS A 116 4.65 -10.85 -10.60
CA LYS A 116 4.65 -12.17 -9.95
C LYS A 116 5.59 -12.12 -8.75
N ASP A 117 5.08 -12.58 -7.63
CA ASP A 117 5.82 -12.82 -6.42
C ASP A 117 7.05 -13.71 -6.70
N ASP A 118 8.26 -13.19 -6.47
CA ASP A 118 9.49 -13.98 -6.51
C ASP A 118 9.79 -14.55 -5.12
N ARG A 119 9.17 -15.70 -4.83
CA ARG A 119 9.37 -16.44 -3.57
C ARG A 119 10.78 -16.97 -3.39
N THR A 120 11.67 -16.76 -4.35
CA THR A 120 13.04 -17.30 -4.31
C THR A 120 14.04 -16.36 -3.65
N GLY A 121 13.66 -15.09 -3.39
CA GLY A 121 14.58 -14.08 -2.85
C GLY A 121 15.78 -13.79 -3.77
N ALA A 122 15.70 -14.24 -5.02
CA ALA A 122 16.79 -14.07 -6.00
C ALA A 122 16.83 -12.67 -6.59
N ILE A 123 15.75 -11.88 -6.45
CA ILE A 123 15.70 -10.51 -6.94
C ILE A 123 15.91 -9.57 -5.76
N GLU A 124 17.07 -8.93 -5.68
CA GLU A 124 17.40 -7.84 -4.74
C GLU A 124 16.45 -6.63 -4.86
N SER A 125 15.41 -6.70 -5.68
CA SER A 125 14.59 -5.56 -6.08
C SER A 125 13.30 -5.36 -5.29
N GLY A 126 12.95 -6.25 -4.35
CA GLY A 126 11.68 -6.17 -3.61
C GLY A 126 10.45 -6.41 -4.51
N GLU A 127 9.26 -6.09 -4.02
CA GLU A 127 8.01 -6.23 -4.78
C GLU A 127 7.66 -5.01 -5.61
N ASN A 128 7.01 -5.23 -6.77
CA ASN A 128 6.65 -4.17 -7.70
C ASN A 128 5.18 -4.21 -8.10
N LEU A 129 4.57 -3.03 -8.08
CA LEU A 129 3.24 -2.75 -8.62
C LEU A 129 3.39 -1.74 -9.76
N HIS A 130 2.76 -1.99 -10.89
CA HIS A 130 2.77 -1.10 -12.06
C HIS A 130 1.41 -0.43 -12.24
N ILE A 131 1.42 0.86 -12.51
CA ILE A 131 0.23 1.69 -12.75
C ILE A 131 0.39 2.35 -14.12
N ASN A 132 -0.58 2.17 -15.00
CA ASN A 132 -0.59 2.76 -16.33
C ASN A 132 -1.14 4.19 -16.28
N LEU A 133 -0.26 5.19 -16.29
CA LEU A 133 -0.62 6.61 -16.20
C LEU A 133 -1.29 7.15 -17.46
N ASP A 134 -1.26 6.44 -18.59
CA ASP A 134 -2.03 6.82 -19.78
C ASP A 134 -3.54 6.79 -19.50
N HIS A 135 -3.95 6.08 -18.44
CA HIS A 135 -5.30 5.99 -17.93
C HIS A 135 -5.58 6.91 -16.71
N THR A 136 -4.79 7.96 -16.51
CA THR A 136 -4.96 8.90 -15.38
C THR A 136 -6.41 9.39 -15.21
N LYS A 137 -7.12 9.66 -16.30
CA LYS A 137 -8.52 10.13 -16.29
C LYS A 137 -9.51 9.08 -15.80
N ASP A 138 -9.14 7.78 -15.89
CA ASP A 138 -10.01 6.68 -15.50
C ASP A 138 -9.90 6.38 -13.99
N PHE A 139 -8.80 6.77 -13.34
CA PHE A 139 -8.61 6.60 -11.91
C PHE A 139 -9.40 7.63 -11.11
N LYS A 140 -10.07 7.17 -10.05
CA LYS A 140 -10.58 8.03 -8.98
C LYS A 140 -9.60 8.07 -7.83
N ARG A 141 -9.22 6.90 -7.30
CA ARG A 141 -8.21 6.78 -6.23
C ARG A 141 -7.56 5.38 -6.21
N ILE A 142 -6.33 5.33 -5.74
CA ILE A 142 -5.53 4.12 -5.59
C ILE A 142 -4.87 4.17 -4.21
N LEU A 143 -5.05 3.13 -3.39
CA LEU A 143 -4.41 3.00 -2.09
C LEU A 143 -3.38 1.88 -2.15
N VAL A 144 -2.12 2.21 -1.95
CA VAL A 144 -1.02 1.24 -1.92
C VAL A 144 -0.66 0.93 -0.49
N PHE A 145 -0.61 -0.33 -0.12
CA PHE A 145 -0.24 -0.79 1.22
C PHE A 145 0.56 -2.09 1.17
N ALA A 146 1.28 -2.37 2.25
CA ALA A 146 2.05 -3.58 2.44
C ALA A 146 1.42 -4.43 3.55
N GLU A 147 1.43 -5.76 3.37
CA GLU A 147 1.04 -6.74 4.36
C GLU A 147 2.24 -7.64 4.70
N ILE A 148 2.44 -7.99 5.97
CA ILE A 148 3.39 -9.04 6.34
C ILE A 148 2.74 -10.39 6.04
N TYR A 149 3.28 -11.10 5.04
CA TYR A 149 2.86 -12.47 4.73
C TYR A 149 3.49 -13.47 5.70
N ASP A 150 4.81 -13.45 5.84
CA ASP A 150 5.57 -14.33 6.75
C ASP A 150 6.84 -13.62 7.26
N GLY A 151 7.53 -14.24 8.21
CA GLY A 151 8.84 -13.82 8.68
C GLY A 151 8.86 -12.77 9.79
N ALA A 152 7.74 -12.11 10.10
CA ALA A 152 7.60 -11.21 11.26
C ALA A 152 6.18 -11.24 11.83
N ASP A 153 6.06 -10.87 13.12
CA ASP A 153 4.75 -10.79 13.77
C ASP A 153 4.01 -9.49 13.42
N ASP A 154 4.75 -8.40 13.30
CA ASP A 154 4.24 -7.05 13.03
C ASP A 154 5.35 -6.14 12.47
N PHE A 155 5.00 -4.90 12.11
CA PHE A 155 5.92 -3.93 11.51
C PHE A 155 6.89 -3.26 12.50
N ARG A 156 6.82 -3.52 13.80
CA ARG A 156 7.76 -2.95 14.77
C ARG A 156 9.19 -3.44 14.51
N GLY A 157 10.11 -2.49 14.33
CA GLY A 157 11.51 -2.79 14.01
C GLY A 157 11.77 -3.21 12.57
N LEU A 158 10.78 -3.12 11.67
CA LEU A 158 10.98 -3.17 10.25
C LEU A 158 11.26 -1.76 9.71
N ASP A 159 12.12 -1.68 8.71
CA ASP A 159 12.41 -0.45 7.95
C ASP A 159 12.00 -0.74 6.49
N ALA A 160 10.87 -0.19 6.07
CA ALA A 160 10.36 -0.35 4.73
C ALA A 160 10.41 0.99 3.99
N ILE A 161 10.78 0.94 2.71
CA ILE A 161 10.82 2.09 1.83
C ILE A 161 9.99 1.76 0.60
N ALA A 162 8.95 2.57 0.37
CA ALA A 162 8.22 2.56 -0.89
C ALA A 162 8.79 3.65 -1.80
N THR A 163 9.13 3.30 -3.03
CA THR A 163 9.61 4.24 -4.04
C THR A 163 8.73 4.16 -5.27
N LEU A 164 8.17 5.28 -5.69
CA LEU A 164 7.46 5.42 -6.95
C LEU A 164 8.43 5.92 -8.02
N PHE A 165 8.41 5.26 -9.17
CA PHE A 165 9.23 5.59 -10.34
C PHE A 165 8.31 5.98 -11.51
N PRO A 166 7.79 7.22 -11.55
CA PRO A 166 7.01 7.69 -12.69
C PRO A 166 7.93 7.97 -13.89
N VAL A 167 7.42 7.74 -15.09
CA VAL A 167 8.14 8.12 -16.31
C VAL A 167 8.13 9.64 -16.44
N GLY A 168 9.29 10.23 -16.76
CA GLY A 168 9.44 11.65 -16.98
C GLY A 168 9.46 12.55 -15.73
N ALA A 169 9.41 11.95 -14.54
CA ALA A 169 9.49 12.68 -13.26
C ALA A 169 10.48 12.05 -12.30
N PRO A 170 10.97 12.80 -11.29
CA PRO A 170 11.85 12.26 -10.27
C PRO A 170 11.21 11.12 -9.47
N PRO A 171 11.99 10.12 -9.02
CA PRO A 171 11.51 9.12 -8.07
C PRO A 171 10.99 9.76 -6.78
N ILE A 172 9.97 9.13 -6.18
CA ILE A 172 9.30 9.60 -4.96
C ILE A 172 9.46 8.55 -3.89
N ASP A 173 10.17 8.87 -2.80
CA ASP A 173 10.43 7.97 -1.68
C ASP A 173 9.50 8.24 -0.51
N MET A 174 9.07 7.16 0.16
CA MET A 174 8.31 7.18 1.41
C MET A 174 8.86 6.14 2.36
N ARG A 175 9.34 6.56 3.52
CA ARG A 175 9.88 5.67 4.55
C ARG A 175 8.81 5.29 5.56
N MET A 176 8.81 4.00 5.97
CA MET A 176 7.91 3.38 6.94
C MET A 176 8.75 2.68 8.01
N ASP A 177 9.23 3.42 9.01
CA ASP A 177 10.14 2.94 10.05
C ASP A 177 9.69 3.30 11.47
N ASP A 178 8.49 3.85 11.61
CA ASP A 178 7.96 4.42 12.84
C ASP A 178 6.75 3.65 13.43
N CYS A 179 6.63 2.36 13.10
CA CYS A 179 5.60 1.51 13.67
C CYS A 179 5.81 1.28 15.18
N VAL A 180 4.78 1.57 15.95
CA VAL A 180 4.77 1.37 17.42
C VAL A 180 3.76 0.30 17.85
N ASP A 181 2.83 -0.08 16.95
CA ASP A 181 1.74 -1.01 17.21
C ASP A 181 2.01 -2.40 16.62
N ALA A 182 1.29 -3.40 17.10
CA ALA A 182 1.37 -4.77 16.58
C ALA A 182 0.61 -4.91 15.24
N SER A 183 0.83 -3.97 14.31
CA SER A 183 0.19 -3.94 13.00
C SER A 183 0.91 -4.82 12.00
N ARG A 184 0.13 -5.55 11.19
CA ARG A 184 0.64 -6.36 10.07
C ARG A 184 0.42 -5.71 8.72
N ASP A 185 -0.27 -4.57 8.68
CA ASP A 185 -0.59 -3.82 7.47
C ASP A 185 -0.12 -2.38 7.61
N ALA A 186 0.62 -1.91 6.61
CA ALA A 186 1.18 -0.57 6.53
C ALA A 186 0.68 0.13 5.27
N VAL A 187 -0.11 1.19 5.42
CA VAL A 187 -0.57 2.00 4.29
C VAL A 187 0.52 2.98 3.89
N LEU A 188 1.01 2.84 2.68
CA LEU A 188 2.15 3.56 2.13
C LEU A 188 1.70 4.89 1.52
N ALA A 189 0.82 4.81 0.52
CA ALA A 189 0.39 5.96 -0.27
C ALA A 189 -1.07 5.90 -0.66
N LEU A 190 -1.72 7.05 -0.67
CA LEU A 190 -2.97 7.29 -1.38
C LEU A 190 -2.69 8.15 -2.60
N ILE A 191 -3.12 7.68 -3.77
CA ILE A 191 -3.01 8.39 -5.04
C ILE A 191 -4.42 8.76 -5.46
N GLU A 192 -4.69 10.04 -5.57
CA GLU A 192 -6.03 10.55 -5.89
C GLU A 192 -6.02 11.39 -7.17
N ASN A 193 -7.07 11.24 -7.95
CA ASN A 193 -7.30 12.12 -9.08
C ASN A 193 -7.99 13.40 -8.58
N VAL A 194 -7.25 14.49 -8.57
CA VAL A 194 -7.75 15.81 -8.19
C VAL A 194 -7.81 16.67 -9.44
N ASN A 195 -9.03 16.88 -9.98
CA ASN A 195 -9.27 17.69 -11.17
C ASN A 195 -8.43 17.29 -12.40
N GLY A 196 -8.24 15.99 -12.61
CA GLY A 196 -7.46 15.44 -13.73
C GLY A 196 -5.96 15.28 -13.46
N GLU A 197 -5.47 15.66 -12.28
CA GLU A 197 -4.10 15.46 -11.84
C GLU A 197 -4.03 14.30 -10.82
N LEU A 198 -3.08 13.39 -10.97
CA LEU A 198 -2.79 12.41 -9.92
C LEU A 198 -1.88 13.04 -8.87
N VAL A 199 -2.39 13.07 -7.64
CA VAL A 199 -1.66 13.54 -6.46
C VAL A 199 -1.34 12.33 -5.59
N VAL A 200 -0.05 12.11 -5.32
CA VAL A 200 0.43 11.10 -4.39
C VAL A 200 0.53 11.72 -3.00
N ARG A 201 -0.09 11.07 -2.03
CA ARG A 201 0.02 11.42 -0.61
C ARG A 201 0.62 10.26 0.18
N ARG A 202 1.69 10.52 0.94
CA ARG A 202 2.20 9.59 1.94
C ARG A 202 1.17 9.44 3.06
N GLU A 203 0.73 8.22 3.32
CA GLU A 203 -0.16 7.91 4.45
C GLU A 203 0.65 7.59 5.71
N GLY A 204 1.60 6.69 5.63
CA GLY A 204 2.45 6.32 6.76
C GLY A 204 1.63 5.81 7.95
N ARG A 205 0.55 5.06 7.69
CA ARG A 205 -0.36 4.55 8.71
C ARG A 205 -0.21 3.05 8.85
N PHE A 206 -0.12 2.62 10.09
CA PHE A 206 -0.16 1.21 10.46
C PHE A 206 -1.58 0.86 10.93
N ILE A 207 -2.15 -0.20 10.38
CA ILE A 207 -3.54 -0.57 10.61
C ILE A 207 -3.60 -1.86 11.43
N LEU A 208 -4.26 -1.80 12.58
CA LEU A 208 -4.50 -2.97 13.41
C LEU A 208 -5.69 -3.76 12.86
N PRO A 209 -5.57 -5.09 12.75
CA PRO A 209 -6.72 -5.93 12.45
C PRO A 209 -7.72 -5.91 13.60
N PRO A 210 -8.99 -6.24 13.36
CA PRO A 210 -9.97 -6.37 14.43
C PRO A 210 -9.55 -7.39 15.49
N PRO A 211 -9.85 -7.16 16.78
CA PRO A 211 -9.51 -8.08 17.86
C PRO A 211 -9.96 -9.52 17.57
N GLY A 212 -9.05 -10.48 17.76
CA GLY A 212 -9.31 -11.90 17.51
C GLY A 212 -9.35 -12.31 16.04
N ARG A 213 -9.03 -11.39 15.10
CA ARG A 213 -9.06 -11.64 13.65
C ARG A 213 -7.78 -11.15 12.96
N PRO A 214 -6.61 -11.72 13.29
CA PRO A 214 -5.32 -11.21 12.80
C PRO A 214 -5.14 -11.28 11.27
N ARG A 215 -5.94 -12.08 10.57
CA ARG A 215 -5.91 -12.20 9.10
C ARG A 215 -6.87 -11.25 8.38
N TRP A 216 -7.51 -10.32 9.09
CA TRP A 216 -8.46 -9.35 8.53
C TRP A 216 -7.83 -7.98 8.29
N GLY A 217 -6.52 -7.92 8.08
CA GLY A 217 -5.81 -6.68 7.85
C GLY A 217 -6.29 -5.92 6.61
N LYS A 218 -6.42 -6.60 5.47
CA LYS A 218 -6.95 -5.98 4.24
C LYS A 218 -8.36 -5.41 4.41
N MET A 219 -9.23 -6.08 5.18
CA MET A 219 -10.57 -5.58 5.51
C MET A 219 -10.49 -4.37 6.44
N ALA A 220 -9.55 -4.34 7.38
CA ALA A 220 -9.33 -3.20 8.25
C ALA A 220 -8.81 -1.99 7.46
N VAL A 221 -7.93 -2.20 6.48
CA VAL A 221 -7.48 -1.16 5.55
C VAL A 221 -8.65 -0.62 4.74
N ASP A 222 -9.49 -1.50 4.16
CA ASP A 222 -10.71 -1.11 3.45
C ASP A 222 -11.61 -0.22 4.32
N GLN A 223 -11.89 -0.65 5.55
CA GLN A 223 -12.72 0.11 6.49
C GLN A 223 -12.10 1.45 6.87
N ALA A 224 -10.79 1.48 7.13
CA ALA A 224 -10.07 2.69 7.51
C ALA A 224 -10.08 3.78 6.42
N TYR A 225 -10.26 3.39 5.16
CA TYR A 225 -10.29 4.28 3.99
C TYR A 225 -11.65 4.32 3.30
N ALA A 226 -12.68 3.72 3.90
CA ALA A 226 -14.05 3.69 3.38
C ALA A 226 -14.13 3.27 1.89
N TRP A 227 -13.42 2.17 1.55
CA TRP A 227 -13.49 1.60 0.19
C TRP A 227 -14.78 0.85 -0.02
N ASN A 228 -15.28 0.19 1.03
CA ASN A 228 -16.53 -0.56 1.06
C ASN A 228 -16.59 -1.64 -0.04
N LEU A 229 -15.58 -2.52 -0.06
CA LEU A 229 -15.58 -3.70 -0.89
C LEU A 229 -16.50 -4.77 -0.30
N GLU A 230 -17.09 -5.57 -1.18
CA GLU A 230 -17.77 -6.80 -0.77
C GLU A 230 -16.73 -7.91 -0.57
N TRP A 231 -16.48 -8.25 0.68
CA TRP A 231 -15.55 -9.31 1.03
C TRP A 231 -16.24 -10.66 1.05
N VAL A 232 -15.82 -11.56 0.18
CA VAL A 232 -16.26 -12.96 0.18
C VAL A 232 -15.22 -13.82 0.92
N ALA A 233 -15.71 -14.78 1.71
CA ALA A 233 -14.81 -15.74 2.33
C ALA A 233 -14.01 -16.47 1.24
N SER A 234 -12.67 -16.46 1.34
CA SER A 234 -11.85 -17.30 0.47
C SER A 234 -12.24 -18.75 0.72
N ARG A 235 -12.59 -19.49 -0.34
CA ARG A 235 -12.63 -20.95 -0.25
C ARG A 235 -11.20 -21.37 0.07
N GLY A 236 -11.01 -21.92 1.28
CA GLY A 236 -9.71 -22.48 1.65
C GLY A 236 -9.25 -23.42 0.53
N LYS A 237 -7.97 -23.43 0.27
CA LYS A 237 -7.38 -24.52 -0.53
C LYS A 237 -7.65 -25.81 0.23
N ASP A 238 -8.55 -26.65 -0.30
CA ASP A 238 -8.63 -28.06 0.02
C ASP A 238 -7.34 -28.77 -0.36
#